data_dcaa110933358a34c46f5ef2e1e6aa85
#
_entry.id   dcaa110933358a34c46f5ef2e1e6aa85
#
_cell.length_a   1.000
_cell.length_b   1.000
_cell.length_c   1.000
_cell.angle_alpha   90.00
_cell.angle_beta   90.00
_cell.angle_gamma   90.00
#
_symmetry.space_group_name_H-M   'P 1'
#
loop_
_entity.id
_entity.type
_entity.pdbx_description
1 polymer ?
#
loop_
_entity_poly.entity_id
_entity_poly.type
_entity_poly.pdbx_seq_one_letter_code
_entity_poly.pdbx_strand_id
1 'polypeptide(L)'
;QPLIQKLDDLPYPAYHLVENNMEKYHFTMMAGKDTRYMILEGSRGCSHKCSFCTQWKHWSGLWRTKSARRIADEMEYFNERFGGEFLWLTDDNFRYGSRAKDLWQELRQRKFTDNITWFFQARTDDIANNPDLVAKLRDVGNNWILTGIENNSPAILKDFKKELKVNDACKAIKILNENDIFSHSMFVIGSRKDTAESIEQVRQFSLDLGTDLALYTVLTPFPGTEVFENALQNGWIEDLNYANYDMIHAIMPTETLSRHQVQE
;
A
#
# COMPACT_ATOMS: atom_id res chain seq x y z
N GLN A 1 24.95 -2.97 -7.24
CA GLN A 1 24.63 -3.95 -8.27
C GLN A 1 23.57 -3.38 -9.20
N PRO A 2 23.60 -3.70 -10.51
CA PRO A 2 22.55 -3.28 -11.43
C PRO A 2 21.22 -3.92 -11.03
N LEU A 3 20.13 -3.19 -11.23
CA LEU A 3 18.78 -3.69 -10.98
C LEU A 3 18.40 -4.78 -11.98
N ILE A 4 17.81 -5.88 -11.50
CA ILE A 4 17.25 -6.93 -12.35
C ILE A 4 16.14 -6.33 -13.20
N GLN A 5 16.27 -6.43 -14.53
CA GLN A 5 15.33 -5.81 -15.48
C GLN A 5 14.11 -6.71 -15.75
N LYS A 6 14.33 -8.00 -15.92
CA LYS A 6 13.27 -8.99 -16.18
C LYS A 6 12.93 -9.73 -14.91
N LEU A 7 11.80 -9.37 -14.27
CA LEU A 7 11.39 -10.03 -13.01
C LEU A 7 10.86 -11.45 -13.25
N ASP A 8 10.47 -11.80 -14.46
CA ASP A 8 10.06 -13.17 -14.82
C ASP A 8 11.22 -14.18 -14.74
N ASP A 9 12.47 -13.70 -14.84
CA ASP A 9 13.66 -14.55 -14.74
C ASP A 9 13.96 -14.97 -13.27
N LEU A 10 13.29 -14.34 -12.29
CA LEU A 10 13.46 -14.68 -10.89
C LEU A 10 12.82 -16.05 -10.59
N PRO A 11 13.44 -16.88 -9.74
CA PRO A 11 12.79 -18.10 -9.27
C PRO A 11 11.53 -17.78 -8.45
N TYR A 12 10.65 -18.77 -8.30
CA TYR A 12 9.56 -18.68 -7.35
C TYR A 12 10.09 -18.56 -5.92
N PRO A 13 9.40 -17.83 -5.03
CA PRO A 13 9.74 -17.81 -3.62
C PRO A 13 9.86 -19.25 -3.06
N ALA A 14 10.93 -19.50 -2.32
CA ALA A 14 11.30 -20.85 -1.89
C ALA A 14 10.50 -21.33 -0.66
N TYR A 15 9.19 -21.30 -0.71
CA TYR A 15 8.31 -21.70 0.40
C TYR A 15 8.52 -23.17 0.83
N HIS A 16 9.02 -24.02 -0.05
CA HIS A 16 9.39 -25.41 0.30
C HIS A 16 10.43 -25.50 1.43
N LEU A 17 11.25 -24.46 1.63
CA LEU A 17 12.23 -24.41 2.73
C LEU A 17 11.59 -24.19 4.11
N VAL A 18 10.37 -23.68 4.15
CA VAL A 18 9.60 -23.42 5.39
C VAL A 18 8.33 -24.27 5.46
N GLU A 19 8.19 -25.27 4.60
CA GLU A 19 6.98 -26.10 4.46
C GLU A 19 6.54 -26.73 5.79
N ASN A 20 7.48 -27.18 6.61
CA ASN A 20 7.21 -27.75 7.94
C ASN A 20 6.62 -26.74 8.95
N ASN A 21 6.65 -25.46 8.64
CA ASN A 21 6.11 -24.40 9.48
C ASN A 21 4.91 -23.68 8.83
N MET A 22 4.46 -24.15 7.66
CA MET A 22 3.38 -23.45 6.92
C MET A 22 2.08 -23.33 7.70
N GLU A 23 1.76 -24.27 8.58
CA GLU A 23 0.61 -24.21 9.49
C GLU A 23 0.63 -23.00 10.45
N LYS A 24 1.81 -22.40 10.65
CA LYS A 24 1.99 -21.18 11.47
C LYS A 24 1.78 -19.88 10.67
N TYR A 25 1.73 -19.96 9.35
CA TYR A 25 1.50 -18.83 8.45
C TYR A 25 0.01 -18.74 8.10
N HIS A 26 -0.75 -18.16 9.00
CA HIS A 26 -2.18 -17.90 8.81
C HIS A 26 -2.54 -16.47 9.18
N PHE A 27 -3.65 -16.01 8.67
CA PHE A 27 -4.12 -14.66 8.83
C PHE A 27 -5.57 -14.67 9.31
N THR A 28 -5.79 -14.09 10.49
CA THR A 28 -7.08 -14.11 11.19
C THR A 28 -7.87 -12.82 11.08
N MET A 29 -7.40 -11.84 10.33
CA MET A 29 -8.19 -10.63 10.08
C MET A 29 -9.40 -10.93 9.19
N MET A 30 -10.44 -10.16 9.35
CA MET A 30 -11.65 -10.21 8.55
C MET A 30 -12.49 -11.48 8.76
N ALA A 31 -13.36 -11.42 9.74
CA ALA A 31 -14.38 -12.42 10.07
C ALA A 31 -13.93 -13.67 10.84
N GLY A 32 -12.78 -13.62 11.49
CA GLY A 32 -12.35 -14.73 12.36
C GLY A 32 -12.08 -16.06 11.61
N LYS A 33 -11.98 -16.01 10.29
CA LYS A 33 -11.59 -17.16 9.48
C LYS A 33 -10.08 -17.25 9.43
N ASP A 34 -9.57 -18.39 9.82
CA ASP A 34 -8.15 -18.72 9.77
C ASP A 34 -7.80 -19.13 8.34
N THR A 35 -7.09 -18.27 7.61
CA THR A 35 -6.72 -18.51 6.22
C THR A 35 -5.20 -18.62 6.07
N ARG A 36 -4.76 -19.54 5.25
CA ARG A 36 -3.34 -19.69 4.95
C ARG A 36 -2.85 -18.52 4.11
N TYR A 37 -1.91 -17.78 4.67
CA TYR A 37 -1.37 -16.56 4.14
C TYR A 37 -0.09 -16.80 3.36
N MET A 38 0.00 -16.22 2.15
CA MET A 38 1.21 -16.28 1.34
C MET A 38 1.52 -14.94 0.69
N ILE A 39 2.80 -14.67 0.52
CA ILE A 39 3.32 -13.43 -0.05
C ILE A 39 3.92 -13.72 -1.42
N LEU A 40 3.60 -12.90 -2.39
CA LEU A 40 4.27 -12.88 -3.68
C LEU A 40 4.49 -11.45 -4.15
N GLU A 41 5.39 -11.29 -5.09
CA GLU A 41 5.74 -9.99 -5.66
C GLU A 41 5.32 -9.95 -7.13
N GLY A 42 4.50 -8.98 -7.48
CA GLY A 42 4.10 -8.76 -8.87
C GLY A 42 4.92 -7.67 -9.57
N SER A 43 5.42 -6.70 -8.81
CA SER A 43 6.27 -5.61 -9.34
C SER A 43 7.22 -5.07 -8.28
N ARG A 44 8.25 -4.34 -8.71
CA ARG A 44 9.22 -3.64 -7.86
C ARG A 44 9.28 -2.18 -8.22
N GLY A 45 9.19 -1.34 -7.20
CA GLY A 45 9.40 0.08 -7.29
C GLY A 45 8.16 0.90 -7.57
N CYS A 46 8.36 2.20 -7.54
CA CYS A 46 7.35 3.21 -7.80
C CYS A 46 7.99 4.39 -8.54
N SER A 47 7.32 4.90 -9.57
CA SER A 47 7.80 6.07 -10.34
C SER A 47 7.39 7.41 -9.74
N HIS A 48 6.50 7.41 -8.74
CA HIS A 48 6.10 8.62 -8.04
C HIS A 48 7.17 9.05 -7.03
N LYS A 49 7.33 10.37 -6.85
CA LYS A 49 8.42 10.95 -6.06
C LYS A 49 7.91 11.62 -4.78
N CYS A 50 7.07 10.93 -4.02
CA CYS A 50 6.57 11.46 -2.76
C CYS A 50 7.72 11.82 -1.81
N SER A 51 7.68 13.03 -1.20
CA SER A 51 8.79 13.59 -0.42
C SER A 51 9.12 12.81 0.85
N PHE A 52 8.17 12.06 1.38
CA PHE A 52 8.31 11.24 2.60
C PHE A 52 8.69 9.77 2.31
N CYS A 53 8.58 9.32 1.06
CA CYS A 53 8.68 7.89 0.70
C CYS A 53 10.10 7.51 0.28
N THR A 54 10.60 6.39 0.82
CA THR A 54 11.94 5.84 0.49
C THR A 54 11.93 4.99 -0.79
N GLN A 55 10.79 4.41 -1.17
CA GLN A 55 10.70 3.37 -2.20
C GLN A 55 11.19 3.82 -3.58
N TRP A 56 10.78 5.00 -4.03
CA TRP A 56 11.21 5.48 -5.32
C TRP A 56 12.74 5.73 -5.40
N LYS A 57 13.37 6.15 -4.28
CA LYS A 57 14.84 6.30 -4.21
C LYS A 57 15.54 4.95 -4.20
N HIS A 58 15.03 3.99 -3.40
CA HIS A 58 15.56 2.62 -3.35
C HIS A 58 15.59 1.96 -4.73
N TRP A 59 14.55 2.15 -5.51
CA TRP A 59 14.41 1.58 -6.86
C TRP A 59 14.82 2.53 -7.97
N SER A 60 15.50 3.65 -7.66
CA SER A 60 15.97 4.66 -8.63
C SER A 60 14.85 5.23 -9.51
N GLY A 61 13.64 5.38 -8.97
CA GLY A 61 12.44 5.86 -9.68
C GLY A 61 11.91 4.90 -10.75
N LEU A 62 12.44 3.68 -10.83
CA LEU A 62 12.01 2.67 -11.78
C LEU A 62 10.87 1.84 -11.22
N TRP A 63 9.93 1.51 -12.09
CA TRP A 63 8.89 0.52 -11.84
C TRP A 63 9.06 -0.62 -12.84
N ARG A 64 9.21 -1.85 -12.35
CA ARG A 64 9.40 -3.07 -13.14
C ARG A 64 8.39 -4.10 -12.68
N THR A 65 7.90 -4.92 -13.59
CA THR A 65 6.84 -5.88 -13.28
C THR A 65 7.15 -7.25 -13.85
N LYS A 66 6.65 -8.29 -13.20
CA LYS A 66 6.44 -9.60 -13.80
C LYS A 66 5.31 -9.50 -14.84
N SER A 67 5.32 -10.40 -15.81
CA SER A 67 4.21 -10.58 -16.72
C SER A 67 2.95 -11.02 -15.96
N ALA A 68 1.79 -10.70 -16.51
CA ALA A 68 0.50 -11.13 -15.95
C ALA A 68 0.42 -12.66 -15.81
N ARG A 69 0.87 -13.37 -16.82
CA ARG A 69 0.96 -14.83 -16.81
C ARG A 69 1.84 -15.35 -15.67
N ARG A 70 3.02 -14.77 -15.49
CA ARG A 70 3.94 -15.17 -14.42
C ARG A 70 3.31 -14.97 -13.03
N ILE A 71 2.61 -13.86 -12.81
CA ILE A 71 1.91 -13.59 -11.54
C ILE A 71 0.81 -14.65 -11.32
N ALA A 72 0.00 -14.91 -12.34
CA ALA A 72 -1.06 -15.91 -12.25
C ALA A 72 -0.52 -17.33 -12.00
N ASP A 73 0.60 -17.71 -12.66
CA ASP A 73 1.27 -19.01 -12.45
C ASP A 73 1.81 -19.14 -11.01
N GLU A 74 2.36 -18.08 -10.43
CA GLU A 74 2.80 -18.07 -9.02
C GLU A 74 1.63 -18.18 -8.04
N MET A 75 0.54 -17.46 -8.29
CA MET A 75 -0.66 -17.52 -7.45
C MET A 75 -1.26 -18.92 -7.45
N GLU A 76 -1.40 -19.53 -8.62
CA GLU A 76 -1.89 -20.91 -8.77
C GLU A 76 -0.98 -21.91 -8.08
N TYR A 77 0.34 -21.83 -8.31
CA TYR A 77 1.32 -22.69 -7.66
C TYR A 77 1.27 -22.59 -6.13
N PHE A 78 1.09 -21.40 -5.58
CA PHE A 78 1.00 -21.22 -4.12
C PHE A 78 -0.31 -21.76 -3.55
N ASN A 79 -1.41 -21.60 -4.27
CA ASN A 79 -2.69 -22.19 -3.86
C ASN A 79 -2.65 -23.72 -3.93
N GLU A 80 -2.25 -24.29 -5.06
CA GLU A 80 -2.28 -25.75 -5.27
C GLU A 80 -1.22 -26.51 -4.44
N ARG A 81 0.00 -25.96 -4.38
CA ARG A 81 1.13 -26.66 -3.72
C ARG A 81 1.15 -26.48 -2.21
N PHE A 82 0.78 -25.30 -1.72
CA PHE A 82 0.91 -24.94 -0.30
C PHE A 82 -0.44 -24.60 0.36
N GLY A 83 -1.54 -24.63 -0.38
CA GLY A 83 -2.87 -24.31 0.12
C GLY A 83 -3.03 -22.84 0.49
N GLY A 84 -2.33 -21.93 -0.21
CA GLY A 84 -2.48 -20.48 0.00
C GLY A 84 -3.88 -20.01 -0.38
N GLU A 85 -4.62 -19.47 0.57
CA GLU A 85 -5.99 -18.97 0.38
C GLU A 85 -6.04 -17.45 0.38
N PHE A 86 -5.10 -16.80 1.10
CA PHE A 86 -4.96 -15.36 1.16
C PHE A 86 -3.59 -14.96 0.60
N LEU A 87 -3.59 -14.27 -0.56
CA LEU A 87 -2.37 -13.93 -1.29
C LEU A 87 -2.12 -12.43 -1.24
N TRP A 88 -0.95 -12.03 -0.78
CA TRP A 88 -0.54 -10.63 -0.78
C TRP A 88 0.46 -10.34 -1.90
N LEU A 89 0.08 -9.48 -2.85
CA LEU A 89 1.02 -8.88 -3.78
C LEU A 89 1.72 -7.71 -3.09
N THR A 90 3.00 -7.88 -2.76
CA THR A 90 3.80 -6.89 -2.03
C THR A 90 4.35 -5.78 -2.92
N ASP A 91 3.65 -5.46 -3.98
CA ASP A 91 4.00 -4.38 -4.90
C ASP A 91 4.03 -3.03 -4.16
N ASP A 92 5.06 -2.22 -4.35
CA ASP A 92 5.09 -0.85 -3.82
C ASP A 92 3.96 0.02 -4.39
N ASN A 93 3.51 -0.29 -5.58
CA ASN A 93 2.35 0.30 -6.24
C ASN A 93 1.85 -0.64 -7.34
N PHE A 94 0.72 -1.29 -7.10
CA PHE A 94 0.00 -2.00 -8.15
C PHE A 94 -0.61 -0.96 -9.10
N ARG A 95 -0.11 -0.94 -10.34
CA ARG A 95 -0.60 -0.01 -11.36
C ARG A 95 -1.66 -0.69 -12.20
N TYR A 96 -2.80 0.00 -12.33
CA TYR A 96 -3.84 -0.40 -13.27
C TYR A 96 -3.39 -0.17 -14.73
N GLY A 97 -4.23 -0.50 -15.71
CA GLY A 97 -3.92 -0.38 -17.11
C GLY A 97 -3.77 -1.75 -17.80
N SER A 98 -2.91 -1.86 -18.82
CA SER A 98 -2.80 -3.09 -19.62
C SER A 98 -2.45 -4.31 -18.78
N ARG A 99 -1.48 -4.18 -17.86
CA ARG A 99 -1.06 -5.30 -16.98
C ARG A 99 -2.21 -5.83 -16.13
N ALA A 100 -3.00 -4.96 -15.52
CA ALA A 100 -4.14 -5.37 -14.69
C ALA A 100 -5.21 -6.07 -15.54
N LYS A 101 -5.44 -5.58 -16.77
CA LYS A 101 -6.33 -6.22 -17.72
C LYS A 101 -5.83 -7.61 -18.13
N ASP A 102 -4.55 -7.73 -18.43
CA ASP A 102 -3.92 -9.00 -18.82
C ASP A 102 -3.94 -9.99 -17.63
N LEU A 103 -3.69 -9.51 -16.40
CA LEU A 103 -3.78 -10.33 -15.19
C LEU A 103 -5.20 -10.86 -14.96
N TRP A 104 -6.22 -10.02 -15.13
CA TRP A 104 -7.61 -10.48 -15.09
C TRP A 104 -7.89 -11.54 -16.14
N GLN A 105 -7.39 -11.37 -17.38
CA GLN A 105 -7.57 -12.35 -18.47
C GLN A 105 -6.93 -13.69 -18.15
N GLU A 106 -5.75 -13.70 -17.55
CA GLU A 106 -5.06 -14.91 -17.11
C GLU A 106 -5.81 -15.59 -15.94
N LEU A 107 -6.23 -14.82 -14.93
CA LEU A 107 -6.87 -15.35 -13.73
C LEU A 107 -8.27 -15.92 -14.02
N ARG A 108 -9.09 -15.21 -14.81
CA ARG A 108 -10.48 -15.64 -15.11
C ARG A 108 -10.62 -17.01 -15.77
N GLN A 109 -9.53 -17.53 -16.33
CA GLN A 109 -9.52 -18.85 -16.98
C GLN A 109 -9.08 -19.97 -16.03
N ARG A 110 -8.73 -19.64 -14.78
CA ARG A 110 -8.15 -20.56 -13.80
C ARG A 110 -9.12 -20.84 -12.67
N LYS A 111 -9.35 -22.12 -12.37
CA LYS A 111 -10.33 -22.54 -11.36
C LYS A 111 -9.95 -22.21 -9.92
N PHE A 112 -8.65 -22.07 -9.63
CA PHE A 112 -8.18 -21.78 -8.26
C PHE A 112 -8.67 -20.43 -7.74
N THR A 113 -9.05 -19.50 -8.61
CA THR A 113 -9.53 -18.16 -8.24
C THR A 113 -10.81 -18.19 -7.40
N ASP A 114 -11.59 -19.26 -7.46
CA ASP A 114 -12.77 -19.45 -6.64
C ASP A 114 -12.44 -19.72 -5.15
N ASN A 115 -11.19 -20.11 -4.86
CA ASN A 115 -10.73 -20.53 -3.53
C ASN A 115 -9.75 -19.55 -2.89
N ILE A 116 -9.47 -18.43 -3.52
CA ILE A 116 -8.51 -17.45 -3.01
C ILE A 116 -9.15 -16.08 -2.79
N THR A 117 -8.56 -15.37 -1.87
CA THR A 117 -8.66 -13.92 -1.79
C THR A 117 -7.27 -13.33 -1.93
N TRP A 118 -7.16 -12.16 -2.53
CA TRP A 118 -5.87 -11.51 -2.65
C TRP A 118 -5.96 -10.00 -2.53
N PHE A 119 -4.85 -9.39 -2.12
CA PHE A 119 -4.78 -7.97 -1.96
C PHE A 119 -3.46 -7.36 -2.44
N PHE A 120 -3.50 -6.07 -2.68
CA PHE A 120 -2.37 -5.24 -3.05
C PHE A 120 -2.56 -3.80 -2.59
N GLN A 121 -1.53 -3.00 -2.75
CA GLN A 121 -1.63 -1.56 -2.55
C GLN A 121 -1.61 -0.80 -3.87
N ALA A 122 -2.48 0.19 -3.98
CA ALA A 122 -2.63 1.04 -5.17
C ALA A 122 -2.89 2.50 -4.80
N ARG A 123 -2.65 3.39 -5.74
CA ARG A 123 -2.96 4.81 -5.60
C ARG A 123 -4.44 5.06 -5.84
N THR A 124 -5.00 6.05 -5.16
CA THR A 124 -6.41 6.44 -5.31
C THR A 124 -6.76 6.93 -6.71
N ASP A 125 -5.85 7.65 -7.38
CA ASP A 125 -6.06 8.10 -8.75
C ASP A 125 -6.11 6.93 -9.76
N ASP A 126 -5.28 5.90 -9.55
CA ASP A 126 -5.32 4.69 -10.38
C ASP A 126 -6.67 3.95 -10.22
N ILE A 127 -7.17 3.82 -9.00
CA ILE A 127 -8.49 3.21 -8.71
C ILE A 127 -9.60 4.06 -9.34
N ALA A 128 -9.60 5.37 -9.08
CA ALA A 128 -10.65 6.30 -9.54
C ALA A 128 -10.77 6.38 -11.07
N ASN A 129 -9.66 6.14 -11.79
CA ASN A 129 -9.62 6.17 -13.24
C ASN A 129 -9.87 4.81 -13.92
N ASN A 130 -9.99 3.72 -13.15
CA ASN A 130 -10.14 2.37 -13.71
C ASN A 130 -11.26 1.54 -13.05
N PRO A 131 -12.50 2.07 -12.90
CA PRO A 131 -13.57 1.38 -12.18
C PRO A 131 -13.90 0.00 -12.77
N ASP A 132 -13.93 -0.13 -14.10
CA ASP A 132 -14.20 -1.40 -14.77
C ASP A 132 -13.14 -2.48 -14.49
N LEU A 133 -11.87 -2.07 -14.33
CA LEU A 133 -10.81 -3.01 -13.99
C LEU A 133 -10.84 -3.40 -12.52
N VAL A 134 -11.27 -2.49 -11.64
CA VAL A 134 -11.50 -2.79 -10.21
C VAL A 134 -12.56 -3.90 -10.10
N ALA A 135 -13.71 -3.74 -10.74
CA ALA A 135 -14.76 -4.74 -10.77
C ALA A 135 -14.28 -6.10 -11.34
N LYS A 136 -13.55 -6.07 -12.45
CA LYS A 136 -12.97 -7.29 -13.06
C LYS A 136 -11.98 -8.01 -12.15
N LEU A 137 -11.12 -7.28 -11.43
CA LEU A 137 -10.21 -7.91 -10.49
C LEU A 137 -10.94 -8.47 -9.26
N ARG A 138 -12.04 -7.84 -8.85
CA ARG A 138 -12.93 -8.38 -7.82
C ARG A 138 -13.49 -9.75 -8.20
N ASP A 139 -13.91 -9.93 -9.46
CA ASP A 139 -14.46 -11.20 -9.96
C ASP A 139 -13.46 -12.37 -9.92
N VAL A 140 -12.16 -12.08 -9.80
CA VAL A 140 -11.10 -13.09 -9.72
C VAL A 140 -10.40 -13.09 -8.35
N GLY A 141 -11.12 -12.68 -7.30
CA GLY A 141 -10.73 -12.84 -5.90
C GLY A 141 -10.00 -11.64 -5.27
N ASN A 142 -9.87 -10.49 -5.95
CA ASN A 142 -9.33 -9.31 -5.31
C ASN A 142 -10.36 -8.69 -4.37
N ASN A 143 -10.20 -8.92 -3.06
CA ASN A 143 -11.18 -8.53 -2.04
C ASN A 143 -10.68 -7.43 -1.11
N TRP A 144 -9.43 -6.99 -1.24
CA TRP A 144 -8.86 -5.99 -0.36
C TRP A 144 -7.86 -5.12 -1.12
N ILE A 145 -7.96 -3.82 -0.97
CA ILE A 145 -7.02 -2.85 -1.53
C ILE A 145 -6.61 -1.86 -0.45
N LEU A 146 -5.28 -1.75 -0.24
CA LEU A 146 -4.69 -0.70 0.58
C LEU A 146 -4.40 0.51 -0.31
N THR A 147 -4.80 1.70 0.15
CA THR A 147 -4.59 2.93 -0.63
C THR A 147 -4.08 4.07 0.24
N GLY A 148 -3.04 4.75 -0.25
CA GLY A 148 -2.49 5.94 0.39
C GLY A 148 -3.29 7.18 0.02
N ILE A 149 -4.12 7.66 0.93
CA ILE A 149 -4.84 8.93 0.84
C ILE A 149 -3.97 10.07 1.38
N GLU A 150 -3.25 9.78 2.44
CA GLU A 150 -2.32 10.59 3.22
C GLU A 150 -3.01 11.74 3.96
N ASN A 151 -3.70 12.66 3.28
CA ASN A 151 -4.29 13.84 3.92
C ASN A 151 -5.48 14.38 3.09
N ASN A 152 -6.36 15.14 3.75
CA ASN A 152 -7.45 15.88 3.11
C ASN A 152 -7.09 17.33 2.73
N SER A 153 -5.90 17.79 3.09
CA SER A 153 -5.40 19.13 2.76
C SER A 153 -4.62 19.13 1.45
N PRO A 154 -5.09 19.87 0.41
CA PRO A 154 -4.33 20.02 -0.83
C PRO A 154 -2.94 20.63 -0.63
N ALA A 155 -2.77 21.47 0.39
CA ALA A 155 -1.47 22.08 0.73
C ALA A 155 -0.49 21.04 1.26
N ILE A 156 -0.93 20.14 2.17
CA ILE A 156 -0.10 19.05 2.70
C ILE A 156 0.20 18.02 1.61
N LEU A 157 -0.77 17.64 0.79
CA LEU A 157 -0.56 16.74 -0.35
C LEU A 157 0.47 17.30 -1.34
N LYS A 158 0.47 18.61 -1.55
CA LYS A 158 1.49 19.29 -2.39
C LYS A 158 2.88 19.22 -1.76
N ASP A 159 3.00 19.45 -0.45
CA ASP A 159 4.27 19.33 0.27
C ASP A 159 4.80 17.89 0.24
N PHE A 160 3.90 16.92 0.33
CA PHE A 160 4.21 15.51 0.16
C PHE A 160 4.56 15.11 -1.28
N LYS A 161 4.39 16.01 -2.24
CA LYS A 161 4.53 15.69 -3.69
C LYS A 161 3.73 14.46 -4.09
N LYS A 162 2.57 14.30 -3.45
CA LYS A 162 1.73 13.10 -3.66
C LYS A 162 1.03 13.11 -5.01
N GLU A 163 0.85 14.28 -5.63
CA GLU A 163 0.20 14.46 -6.95
C GLU A 163 -1.20 13.81 -7.00
N LEU A 164 -1.94 13.86 -5.88
CA LEU A 164 -3.31 13.38 -5.77
C LEU A 164 -4.29 14.52 -5.53
N LYS A 165 -5.51 14.34 -5.96
CA LYS A 165 -6.64 15.23 -5.61
C LYS A 165 -7.48 14.53 -4.54
N VAL A 166 -7.96 15.28 -3.57
CA VAL A 166 -8.86 14.76 -2.52
C VAL A 166 -10.09 14.06 -3.13
N ASN A 167 -10.62 14.60 -4.22
CA ASN A 167 -11.76 14.00 -4.92
C ASN A 167 -11.46 12.61 -5.52
N ASP A 168 -10.20 12.30 -5.83
CA ASP A 168 -9.82 10.96 -6.31
C ASP A 168 -9.91 9.94 -5.17
N ALA A 169 -9.61 10.34 -3.93
CA ALA A 169 -9.84 9.50 -2.75
C ALA A 169 -11.33 9.18 -2.58
N CYS A 170 -12.20 10.20 -2.64
CA CYS A 170 -13.66 10.01 -2.54
C CYS A 170 -14.19 9.05 -3.61
N LYS A 171 -13.75 9.23 -4.86
CA LYS A 171 -14.13 8.34 -5.96
C LYS A 171 -13.62 6.92 -5.78
N ALA A 172 -12.35 6.78 -5.37
CA ALA A 172 -11.73 5.49 -5.18
C ALA A 172 -12.47 4.68 -4.11
N ILE A 173 -12.69 5.24 -2.93
CA ILE A 173 -13.39 4.54 -1.84
C ILE A 173 -14.82 4.18 -2.25
N LYS A 174 -15.53 5.08 -2.92
CA LYS A 174 -16.86 4.77 -3.48
C LYS A 174 -16.83 3.56 -4.43
N ILE A 175 -15.86 3.51 -5.35
CA ILE A 175 -15.70 2.39 -6.28
C ILE A 175 -15.41 1.09 -5.53
N LEU A 176 -14.54 1.12 -4.50
CA LEU A 176 -14.25 -0.07 -3.70
C LEU A 176 -15.49 -0.57 -2.97
N ASN A 177 -16.25 0.33 -2.32
CA ASN A 177 -17.48 -0.01 -1.61
C ASN A 177 -18.57 -0.56 -2.55
N GLU A 178 -18.74 0.01 -3.76
CA GLU A 178 -19.69 -0.46 -4.76
C GLU A 178 -19.34 -1.86 -5.31
N ASN A 179 -18.10 -2.32 -5.14
CA ASN A 179 -17.62 -3.62 -5.59
C ASN A 179 -17.35 -4.61 -4.43
N ASP A 180 -17.80 -4.33 -3.21
CA ASP A 180 -17.54 -5.16 -2.02
C ASP A 180 -16.05 -5.48 -1.83
N ILE A 181 -15.17 -4.51 -2.10
CA ILE A 181 -13.73 -4.60 -1.86
C ILE A 181 -13.41 -3.88 -0.57
N PHE A 182 -12.80 -4.58 0.38
CA PHE A 182 -12.38 -4.00 1.65
C PHE A 182 -11.36 -2.89 1.42
N SER A 183 -11.75 -1.69 1.79
CA SER A 183 -10.98 -0.47 1.61
C SER A 183 -10.11 -0.19 2.83
N HIS A 184 -8.79 -0.29 2.68
CA HIS A 184 -7.81 0.04 3.70
C HIS A 184 -7.12 1.36 3.35
N SER A 185 -7.46 2.42 4.05
CA SER A 185 -6.97 3.77 3.77
C SER A 185 -5.88 4.19 4.74
N MET A 186 -4.75 4.65 4.18
CA MET A 186 -3.62 5.16 4.96
C MET A 186 -3.67 6.68 5.00
N PHE A 187 -3.50 7.24 6.19
CA PHE A 187 -3.40 8.68 6.45
C PHE A 187 -2.10 9.00 7.17
N VAL A 188 -1.51 10.14 6.85
CA VAL A 188 -0.30 10.65 7.49
C VAL A 188 -0.63 11.93 8.23
N ILE A 189 -0.37 11.94 9.52
CA ILE A 189 -0.54 13.09 10.43
C ILE A 189 0.83 13.55 10.96
N GLY A 190 0.87 14.75 11.57
CA GLY A 190 2.12 15.29 12.12
C GLY A 190 3.05 15.88 11.06
N SER A 191 2.52 16.30 9.90
CA SER A 191 3.26 17.13 8.96
C SER A 191 3.60 18.49 9.60
N ARG A 192 4.61 19.19 9.09
CA ARG A 192 4.99 20.51 9.66
C ARG A 192 3.82 21.50 9.74
N LYS A 193 2.89 21.44 8.81
CA LYS A 193 1.72 22.34 8.72
C LYS A 193 0.50 21.83 9.50
N ASP A 194 0.57 20.65 10.11
CA ASP A 194 -0.56 20.17 10.88
C ASP A 194 -0.76 20.94 12.18
N THR A 195 -2.03 21.15 12.48
CA THR A 195 -2.55 21.68 13.74
C THR A 195 -3.46 20.60 14.37
N ALA A 196 -3.81 20.72 15.64
CA ALA A 196 -4.78 19.83 16.26
C ALA A 196 -6.10 19.79 15.49
N GLU A 197 -6.55 20.94 14.98
CA GLU A 197 -7.77 21.05 14.18
C GLU A 197 -7.62 20.32 12.82
N SER A 198 -6.49 20.48 12.12
CA SER A 198 -6.29 19.79 10.84
C SER A 198 -6.22 18.27 11.00
N ILE A 199 -5.61 17.77 12.07
CA ILE A 199 -5.56 16.34 12.40
C ILE A 199 -6.98 15.80 12.66
N GLU A 200 -7.80 16.55 13.42
CA GLU A 200 -9.21 16.18 13.62
C GLU A 200 -10.02 16.23 12.32
N GLN A 201 -9.74 17.17 11.42
CA GLN A 201 -10.34 17.19 10.08
C GLN A 201 -9.97 15.98 9.24
N VAL A 202 -8.71 15.45 9.34
CA VAL A 202 -8.31 14.18 8.69
C VAL A 202 -9.11 13.02 9.26
N ARG A 203 -9.28 12.96 10.58
CA ARG A 203 -10.10 11.94 11.24
C ARG A 203 -11.56 11.99 10.75
N GLN A 204 -12.18 13.16 10.77
CA GLN A 204 -13.56 13.32 10.29
C GLN A 204 -13.68 12.96 8.82
N PHE A 205 -12.75 13.38 7.98
CA PHE A 205 -12.72 13.04 6.56
C PHE A 205 -12.65 11.53 6.33
N SER A 206 -11.88 10.79 7.11
CA SER A 206 -11.81 9.33 6.99
C SER A 206 -13.14 8.64 7.31
N LEU A 207 -13.91 9.16 8.28
CA LEU A 207 -15.24 8.70 8.60
C LEU A 207 -16.25 9.00 7.48
N ASP A 208 -16.19 10.23 6.95
CA ASP A 208 -17.07 10.67 5.87
C ASP A 208 -16.82 9.93 4.55
N LEU A 209 -15.60 9.45 4.31
CA LEU A 209 -15.26 8.59 3.19
C LEU A 209 -15.93 7.22 3.24
N GLY A 210 -16.26 6.72 4.44
CA GLY A 210 -16.80 5.38 4.62
C GLY A 210 -15.80 4.28 4.26
N THR A 211 -14.52 4.49 4.53
CA THR A 211 -13.50 3.44 4.38
C THR A 211 -13.65 2.37 5.47
N ASP A 212 -13.43 1.10 5.14
CA ASP A 212 -13.60 -0.01 6.11
C ASP A 212 -12.54 0.01 7.19
N LEU A 213 -11.32 0.39 6.84
CA LEU A 213 -10.20 0.55 7.78
C LEU A 213 -9.44 1.83 7.48
N ALA A 214 -9.38 2.73 8.45
CA ALA A 214 -8.53 3.90 8.44
C ALA A 214 -7.32 3.68 9.35
N LEU A 215 -6.11 3.71 8.80
CA LEU A 215 -4.86 3.63 9.55
C LEU A 215 -4.16 4.98 9.50
N TYR A 216 -3.88 5.54 10.67
CA TYR A 216 -3.16 6.80 10.82
C TYR A 216 -1.72 6.51 11.19
N THR A 217 -0.80 7.09 10.43
CA THR A 217 0.63 7.02 10.70
C THR A 217 1.18 8.40 11.01
N VAL A 218 2.12 8.48 11.93
CA VAL A 218 2.83 9.71 12.21
C VAL A 218 3.92 9.91 11.16
N LEU A 219 4.00 11.11 10.59
CA LEU A 219 5.03 11.44 9.60
C LEU A 219 6.42 11.16 10.17
N THR A 220 7.04 10.11 9.70
CA THR A 220 8.39 9.71 10.09
C THR A 220 9.38 10.19 9.04
N PRO A 221 10.34 11.03 9.40
CA PRO A 221 11.39 11.49 8.49
C PRO A 221 12.42 10.37 8.27
N PHE A 222 12.12 9.43 7.38
CA PHE A 222 13.04 8.33 7.10
C PHE A 222 14.31 8.81 6.41
N PRO A 223 15.50 8.37 6.86
CA PRO A 223 16.78 8.73 6.24
C PRO A 223 16.78 8.54 4.72
N GLY A 224 17.31 9.54 4.03
CA GLY A 224 17.34 9.57 2.56
C GLY A 224 16.07 10.12 1.90
N THR A 225 15.01 10.43 2.63
CA THR A 225 13.84 11.13 2.10
C THR A 225 14.06 12.65 2.09
N GLU A 226 13.31 13.37 1.26
CA GLU A 226 13.36 14.84 1.25
C GLU A 226 12.85 15.43 2.57
N VAL A 227 11.85 14.78 3.19
CA VAL A 227 11.36 15.16 4.52
C VAL A 227 12.48 15.06 5.57
N PHE A 228 13.29 13.99 5.54
CA PHE A 228 14.41 13.83 6.45
C PHE A 228 15.46 14.92 6.25
N GLU A 229 15.87 15.16 5.00
CA GLU A 229 16.89 16.17 4.70
C GLU A 229 16.45 17.56 5.15
N ASN A 230 15.19 17.92 4.90
CA ASN A 230 14.62 19.19 5.35
C ASN A 230 14.54 19.26 6.87
N ALA A 231 14.11 18.18 7.54
CA ALA A 231 14.01 18.14 8.98
C ALA A 231 15.39 18.25 9.67
N LEU A 232 16.41 17.60 9.09
CA LEU A 232 17.79 17.68 9.60
C LEU A 232 18.38 19.08 9.42
N GLN A 233 18.23 19.68 8.24
CA GLN A 233 18.74 21.01 7.93
C GLN A 233 18.15 22.11 8.82
N ASN A 234 16.87 21.97 9.19
CA ASN A 234 16.17 22.94 10.00
C ASN A 234 16.17 22.59 11.52
N GLY A 235 16.83 21.50 11.93
CA GLY A 235 16.89 21.12 13.33
C GLY A 235 15.56 20.68 13.93
N TRP A 236 14.65 20.12 13.13
CA TRP A 236 13.33 19.69 13.60
C TRP A 236 13.32 18.31 14.24
N ILE A 237 14.36 17.48 13.99
CA ILE A 237 14.45 16.14 14.55
C ILE A 237 14.80 16.24 16.03
N GLU A 238 13.89 15.83 16.90
CA GLU A 238 14.04 15.82 18.35
C GLU A 238 14.37 14.42 18.89
N ASP A 239 14.08 13.37 18.15
CA ASP A 239 14.39 11.99 18.51
C ASP A 239 15.36 11.37 17.50
N LEU A 240 16.58 11.04 17.96
CA LEU A 240 17.62 10.42 17.14
C LEU A 240 17.67 8.90 17.30
N ASN A 241 16.77 8.32 18.09
CA ASN A 241 16.69 6.87 18.22
C ASN A 241 15.94 6.27 17.03
N TYR A 242 16.67 5.69 16.09
CA TYR A 242 16.10 5.08 14.90
C TYR A 242 15.13 3.92 15.18
N ALA A 243 15.12 3.34 16.39
CA ALA A 243 14.12 2.37 16.78
C ALA A 243 12.71 2.96 16.85
N ASN A 244 12.58 4.28 16.98
CA ASN A 244 11.32 5.01 17.02
C ASN A 244 10.86 5.52 15.62
N TYR A 245 11.64 5.24 14.56
CA TYR A 245 11.26 5.62 13.19
C TYR A 245 10.34 4.57 12.58
N ASP A 246 9.19 4.36 13.19
CA ASP A 246 8.26 3.25 12.94
C ASP A 246 6.86 3.69 12.47
N MET A 247 6.69 4.96 12.14
CA MET A 247 5.41 5.57 11.75
C MET A 247 4.35 5.63 12.88
N ILE A 248 4.75 5.30 14.11
CA ILE A 248 3.88 5.34 15.30
C ILE A 248 4.39 6.42 16.26
N HIS A 249 5.70 6.52 16.43
CA HIS A 249 6.31 7.53 17.29
C HIS A 249 6.51 8.85 16.56
N ALA A 250 6.17 9.94 17.23
CA ALA A 250 6.48 11.28 16.74
C ALA A 250 7.98 11.55 16.88
N ILE A 251 8.63 11.94 15.81
CA ILE A 251 10.08 12.21 15.73
C ILE A 251 10.36 13.72 15.78
N MET A 252 9.43 14.51 15.31
CA MET A 252 9.56 15.95 15.19
C MET A 252 8.25 16.66 15.54
N PRO A 253 8.31 17.95 15.96
CA PRO A 253 7.12 18.77 16.18
C PRO A 253 6.53 19.27 14.86
N THR A 254 5.30 19.76 14.89
CA THR A 254 4.73 20.61 13.83
C THR A 254 5.12 22.08 14.07
N GLU A 255 4.58 23.01 13.28
CA GLU A 255 4.75 24.47 13.53
C GLU A 255 3.94 24.94 14.75
N THR A 256 2.91 24.20 15.14
CA THR A 256 1.97 24.58 16.21
C THR A 256 1.89 23.57 17.35
N LEU A 257 2.31 22.33 17.14
CA LEU A 257 2.26 21.25 18.13
C LEU A 257 3.67 20.82 18.49
N SER A 258 3.97 20.65 19.78
CA SER A 258 5.18 19.98 20.23
C SER A 258 5.17 18.52 19.81
N ARG A 259 6.34 17.88 19.78
CA ARG A 259 6.45 16.43 19.48
C ARG A 259 5.56 15.57 20.39
N HIS A 260 5.46 15.95 21.68
CA HIS A 260 4.59 15.25 22.64
C HIS A 260 3.11 15.37 22.27
N GLN A 261 2.65 16.56 21.88
CA GLN A 261 1.27 16.77 21.44
C GLN A 261 0.93 16.08 20.12
N VAL A 262 1.91 15.86 19.24
CA VAL A 262 1.72 15.03 18.04
C VAL A 262 1.59 13.56 18.40
N GLN A 263 2.26 13.11 19.48
CA GLN A 263 2.23 11.73 19.95
C GLN A 263 0.91 11.37 20.67
N GLU A 264 0.29 12.32 21.37
CA GLU A 264 -0.99 12.16 22.07
C GLU A 264 -2.19 12.14 21.11
#